data_dd3b8413032476acbdbbe78a2e7d2bc0
#
_entry.id   dd3b8413032476acbdbbe78a2e7d2bc0
#
_cell.length_a   1.000
_cell.length_b   1.000
_cell.length_c   1.000
_cell.angle_alpha   90.00
_cell.angle_beta   90.00
_cell.angle_gamma   90.00
#
_symmetry.space_group_name_H-M   'P 1'
#
loop_
_entity.id
_entity.type
_entity.pdbx_description
1 polymer ?
#
loop_
_entity_poly.entity_id
_entity_poly.type
_entity_poly.pdbx_seq_one_letter_code
_entity_poly.pdbx_strand_id
1 'polypeptide(L)'
;MKKFLKLSMIISIISYATNSIMDTLTNEVADEEMVEKALKELRDSATEDGIMPISNDMLNFENIAETDIFLIEQNISVEQSVNGNIYLIGENININSGTINGNVFVIGEDVTIKGSISGSVYVIARDAKIETNTVNTVYALAENATLAENSNVIFDFDVIAKKLDIQGNVNRMLNAAVDILEIAQTAEYIGKGKVVYTGECTGKTDLLDYVELVKKEKEEIDQEVEEEILTDEIQRVLINIVTASIIIAILFLIVKNKDIEKSEDYGSVIGMGIFKGLLFVILVPLISIALLFTIVGVPIGLFMIVLYIIALYISMSVASLKVGQMIYEKTSCENKAITILFAIGVYAATRLIALIPFISLINGLFALFGLGTLMKWMFEKKKEKKDIIVNEE
;
A
#
# COMPACT_ATOMS: atom_id res chain seq x y z
N MET A 1 19.24 -6.35 -16.06
CA MET A 1 17.78 -6.28 -16.13
C MET A 1 17.10 -6.91 -14.92
N LYS A 2 17.38 -8.17 -14.49
CA LYS A 2 16.78 -8.79 -13.27
C LYS A 2 17.11 -8.04 -11.96
N LYS A 3 18.35 -7.52 -11.80
CA LYS A 3 18.72 -6.73 -10.61
C LYS A 3 17.98 -5.38 -10.55
N PHE A 4 17.73 -4.76 -11.69
CA PHE A 4 17.01 -3.47 -11.77
C PHE A 4 15.50 -3.65 -11.45
N LEU A 5 14.90 -4.75 -11.89
CA LEU A 5 13.50 -5.07 -11.54
C LEU A 5 13.33 -5.34 -10.04
N LYS A 6 14.29 -6.06 -9.42
CA LYS A 6 14.27 -6.34 -7.98
C LYS A 6 14.45 -5.06 -7.15
N LEU A 7 15.38 -4.19 -7.54
CA LEU A 7 15.61 -2.91 -6.88
C LEU A 7 14.38 -1.98 -7.01
N SER A 8 13.76 -1.92 -8.19
CA SER A 8 12.50 -1.19 -8.43
C SER A 8 11.35 -1.71 -7.59
N MET A 9 11.27 -3.03 -7.37
CA MET A 9 10.25 -3.66 -6.53
C MET A 9 10.46 -3.36 -5.04
N ILE A 10 11.71 -3.37 -4.57
CA ILE A 10 12.07 -3.01 -3.18
C ILE A 10 11.83 -1.53 -2.94
N ILE A 11 12.21 -0.64 -3.85
CA ILE A 11 11.92 0.79 -3.76
C ILE A 11 10.40 1.05 -3.78
N SER A 12 9.65 0.29 -4.57
CA SER A 12 8.18 0.36 -4.62
C SER A 12 7.54 -0.13 -3.32
N ILE A 13 8.09 -1.17 -2.70
CA ILE A 13 7.63 -1.71 -1.40
C ILE A 13 7.99 -0.73 -0.27
N ILE A 14 9.18 -0.17 -0.27
CA ILE A 14 9.59 0.85 0.71
C ILE A 14 8.76 2.13 0.52
N SER A 15 8.53 2.58 -0.70
CA SER A 15 7.67 3.73 -1.01
C SER A 15 6.20 3.47 -0.67
N TYR A 16 5.71 2.26 -0.86
CA TYR A 16 4.36 1.85 -0.47
C TYR A 16 4.25 1.71 1.05
N ALA A 17 5.25 1.12 1.70
CA ALA A 17 5.32 1.02 3.15
C ALA A 17 5.45 2.41 3.80
N THR A 18 6.31 3.31 3.28
CA THR A 18 6.40 4.69 3.77
C THR A 18 5.11 5.48 3.55
N ASN A 19 4.45 5.36 2.41
CA ASN A 19 3.16 6.01 2.18
C ASN A 19 2.05 5.40 3.02
N SER A 20 1.99 4.06 3.16
CA SER A 20 1.01 3.37 4.01
C SER A 20 1.26 3.63 5.50
N ILE A 21 2.51 3.73 5.91
CA ILE A 21 2.93 4.09 7.28
C ILE A 21 2.70 5.59 7.52
N MET A 22 2.95 6.48 6.54
CA MET A 22 2.60 7.91 6.63
C MET A 22 1.08 8.10 6.74
N ASP A 23 0.28 7.36 5.97
CA ASP A 23 -1.19 7.36 6.07
C ASP A 23 -1.68 6.80 7.42
N THR A 24 -0.96 5.84 8.03
CA THR A 24 -1.33 5.21 9.31
C THR A 24 -0.82 6.01 10.51
N LEU A 25 0.32 6.68 10.39
CA LEU A 25 0.96 7.45 11.48
C LEU A 25 0.44 8.88 11.61
N THR A 26 -0.33 9.37 10.65
CA THR A 26 -1.22 10.49 10.92
C THR A 26 -2.33 10.08 11.89
N ASN A 27 -2.55 8.79 12.12
CA ASN A 27 -3.69 8.25 12.84
C ASN A 27 -3.38 7.50 14.15
N GLU A 28 -2.19 6.94 14.30
CA GLU A 28 -1.81 6.25 15.54
C GLU A 28 -0.34 6.53 15.84
N VAL A 29 -0.07 6.91 17.07
CA VAL A 29 1.27 6.87 17.66
C VAL A 29 1.84 5.49 17.39
N ALA A 30 2.98 5.40 16.70
CA ALA A 30 3.57 4.15 16.25
C ALA A 30 3.59 3.12 17.38
N ASP A 31 2.76 2.11 17.27
CA ASP A 31 2.74 1.00 18.20
C ASP A 31 3.99 0.16 17.92
N GLU A 32 4.77 -0.12 18.96
CA GLU A 32 6.01 -0.92 18.89
C GLU A 32 5.79 -2.25 18.17
N GLU A 33 4.61 -2.84 18.36
CA GLU A 33 4.17 -4.08 17.72
C GLU A 33 4.01 -3.94 16.18
N MET A 34 3.67 -2.76 15.68
CA MET A 34 3.44 -2.51 14.25
C MET A 34 4.77 -2.35 13.50
N VAL A 35 5.75 -1.69 14.10
CA VAL A 35 7.11 -1.57 13.55
C VAL A 35 7.79 -2.95 13.53
N GLU A 36 7.68 -3.71 14.62
CA GLU A 36 8.22 -5.07 14.72
C GLU A 36 7.58 -6.02 13.71
N LYS A 37 6.27 -5.91 13.50
CA LYS A 37 5.54 -6.71 12.50
C LYS A 37 5.96 -6.37 11.08
N ALA A 38 6.11 -5.09 10.74
CA ALA A 38 6.56 -4.64 9.42
C ALA A 38 8.02 -5.07 9.14
N LEU A 39 8.91 -4.97 10.13
CA LEU A 39 10.29 -5.45 10.04
C LEU A 39 10.34 -6.97 9.85
N LYS A 40 9.48 -7.73 10.54
CA LYS A 40 9.40 -9.19 10.40
C LYS A 40 8.88 -9.60 9.03
N GLU A 41 7.83 -8.97 8.52
CA GLU A 41 7.29 -9.25 7.18
C GLU A 41 8.30 -8.91 6.07
N LEU A 42 9.06 -7.82 6.20
CA LEU A 42 10.14 -7.44 5.29
C LEU A 42 11.32 -8.43 5.34
N ARG A 43 11.70 -8.90 6.54
CA ARG A 43 12.75 -9.91 6.73
C ARG A 43 12.36 -11.25 6.11
N ASP A 44 11.14 -11.72 6.36
CA ASP A 44 10.63 -12.99 5.83
C ASP A 44 10.53 -12.93 4.30
N SER A 45 10.07 -11.82 3.73
CA SER A 45 10.00 -11.58 2.29
C SER A 45 11.39 -11.56 1.64
N ALA A 46 12.39 -10.94 2.27
CA ALA A 46 13.75 -10.86 1.75
C ALA A 46 14.47 -12.23 1.75
N THR A 47 14.20 -13.07 2.75
CA THR A 47 14.77 -14.44 2.84
C THR A 47 14.12 -15.41 1.86
N GLU A 48 12.82 -15.30 1.56
CA GLU A 48 12.15 -16.15 0.56
C GLU A 48 12.63 -15.85 -0.87
N ASP A 49 12.96 -14.59 -1.19
CA ASP A 49 13.41 -14.20 -2.53
C ASP A 49 14.88 -14.49 -2.83
N GLY A 50 15.63 -15.11 -1.90
CA GLY A 50 17.02 -15.52 -2.08
C GLY A 50 17.98 -14.32 -2.27
N ILE A 51 17.68 -13.19 -1.65
CA ILE A 51 18.61 -12.06 -1.51
C ILE A 51 19.62 -12.48 -0.46
N MET A 52 20.82 -12.90 -0.88
CA MET A 52 21.90 -13.19 0.04
C MET A 52 22.34 -11.89 0.71
N PRO A 53 22.25 -11.76 2.05
CA PRO A 53 22.92 -10.67 2.74
C PRO A 53 24.43 -10.78 2.52
N ILE A 54 25.06 -9.68 2.21
CA ILE A 54 26.53 -9.60 2.23
C ILE A 54 26.91 -9.56 3.71
N SER A 55 27.59 -10.58 4.21
CA SER A 55 28.02 -10.65 5.61
C SER A 55 28.97 -9.47 5.95
N ASN A 56 28.85 -8.92 7.16
CA ASN A 56 29.76 -7.88 7.69
C ASN A 56 31.24 -8.26 7.58
N ASP A 57 31.58 -9.54 7.62
CA ASP A 57 32.96 -10.03 7.44
C ASP A 57 33.52 -9.79 6.04
N MET A 58 32.68 -9.49 5.04
CA MET A 58 33.11 -9.14 3.67
C MET A 58 33.34 -7.63 3.48
N LEU A 59 33.01 -6.79 4.45
CA LEU A 59 33.11 -5.32 4.35
C LEU A 59 34.43 -4.74 4.90
N ASN A 60 35.37 -5.58 5.33
CA ASN A 60 36.73 -5.16 5.73
C ASN A 60 37.58 -4.81 4.49
N PHE A 61 37.17 -3.80 3.74
CA PHE A 61 37.98 -3.20 2.68
C PHE A 61 38.48 -1.84 3.14
N GLU A 62 39.79 -1.65 3.15
CA GLU A 62 40.46 -0.35 3.35
C GLU A 62 40.15 0.66 2.24
N ASN A 63 39.24 0.37 1.32
CA ASN A 63 38.95 1.14 0.12
C ASN A 63 37.49 1.57 0.05
N ILE A 64 37.24 2.70 -0.63
CA ILE A 64 35.92 3.25 -0.92
C ILE A 64 35.07 2.19 -1.64
N ALA A 65 33.85 1.93 -1.17
CA ALA A 65 32.90 1.11 -1.90
C ALA A 65 32.36 1.89 -3.11
N GLU A 66 32.64 1.38 -4.32
CA GLU A 66 32.25 2.01 -5.60
C GLU A 66 30.85 1.54 -6.08
N THR A 67 30.02 1.02 -5.19
CA THR A 67 28.69 0.46 -5.53
C THR A 67 27.70 0.67 -4.39
N ASP A 68 26.43 0.54 -4.71
CA ASP A 68 25.36 0.52 -3.72
C ASP A 68 25.58 -0.62 -2.70
N ILE A 69 25.34 -0.32 -1.43
CA ILE A 69 25.41 -1.28 -0.30
C ILE A 69 23.99 -1.67 0.05
N PHE A 70 23.74 -2.98 0.17
CA PHE A 70 22.47 -3.53 0.65
C PHE A 70 22.75 -4.60 1.71
N LEU A 71 22.32 -4.36 2.96
CA LEU A 71 22.51 -5.27 4.10
C LEU A 71 21.21 -5.47 4.87
N ILE A 72 20.97 -6.72 5.28
CA ILE A 72 19.88 -7.10 6.19
C ILE A 72 20.51 -7.97 7.28
N GLU A 73 20.78 -7.41 8.45
CA GLU A 73 21.40 -8.08 9.59
C GLU A 73 20.95 -7.45 10.90
N GLN A 74 21.01 -8.19 12.00
CA GLN A 74 20.63 -7.67 13.31
C GLN A 74 21.47 -6.47 13.74
N ASN A 75 22.79 -6.54 13.53
CA ASN A 75 23.74 -5.47 13.88
C ASN A 75 24.54 -5.10 12.63
N ILE A 76 24.42 -3.86 12.19
CA ILE A 76 25.10 -3.36 10.99
C ILE A 76 26.04 -2.21 11.37
N SER A 77 27.29 -2.29 10.94
CA SER A 77 28.25 -1.19 11.01
C SER A 77 28.82 -0.88 9.62
N VAL A 78 28.70 0.37 9.16
CA VAL A 78 29.29 0.84 7.91
C VAL A 78 30.34 1.90 8.26
N GLU A 79 31.63 1.56 8.10
CA GLU A 79 32.77 2.43 8.51
C GLU A 79 33.45 3.07 7.30
N GLN A 80 33.28 2.54 6.12
CA GLN A 80 33.93 3.00 4.89
C GLN A 80 33.17 4.12 4.20
N SER A 81 33.88 4.92 3.39
CA SER A 81 33.21 5.84 2.44
C SER A 81 32.55 5.07 1.31
N VAL A 82 31.42 5.59 0.79
CA VAL A 82 30.60 4.91 -0.21
C VAL A 82 30.29 5.83 -1.38
N ASN A 83 30.63 5.41 -2.59
CA ASN A 83 30.21 6.04 -3.84
C ASN A 83 28.96 5.31 -4.39
N GLY A 84 27.84 5.51 -3.77
CA GLY A 84 26.58 4.83 -4.09
C GLY A 84 25.56 5.04 -3.01
N ASN A 85 24.41 4.39 -3.17
CA ASN A 85 23.35 4.42 -2.17
C ASN A 85 23.57 3.34 -1.11
N ILE A 86 23.05 3.58 0.07
CA ILE A 86 23.08 2.63 1.19
C ILE A 86 21.66 2.25 1.54
N TYR A 87 21.37 0.94 1.64
CA TYR A 87 20.10 0.35 2.02
C TYR A 87 20.34 -0.64 3.16
N LEU A 88 19.86 -0.33 4.35
CA LEU A 88 20.10 -1.12 5.57
C LEU A 88 18.80 -1.47 6.27
N ILE A 89 18.67 -2.72 6.69
CA ILE A 89 17.57 -3.19 7.53
C ILE A 89 18.17 -4.00 8.68
N GLY A 90 17.91 -3.62 9.93
CA GLY A 90 18.46 -4.32 11.10
C GLY A 90 17.92 -3.78 12.42
N GLU A 91 18.32 -4.34 13.53
CA GLU A 91 18.00 -3.82 14.86
C GLU A 91 18.91 -2.64 15.22
N ASN A 92 20.22 -2.87 15.26
CA ASN A 92 21.21 -1.85 15.61
C ASN A 92 22.02 -1.46 14.38
N ILE A 93 21.85 -0.24 13.92
CA ILE A 93 22.52 0.24 12.70
C ILE A 93 23.37 1.46 13.02
N ASN A 94 24.66 1.33 12.72
CA ASN A 94 25.63 2.38 12.93
C ASN A 94 26.38 2.68 11.62
N ILE A 95 26.13 3.85 11.07
CA ILE A 95 26.87 4.37 9.92
C ILE A 95 27.90 5.34 10.44
N ASN A 96 29.16 4.93 10.44
CA ASN A 96 30.34 5.71 10.86
C ASN A 96 31.19 6.13 9.65
N SER A 97 30.57 6.35 8.52
CA SER A 97 31.24 6.66 7.25
C SER A 97 31.86 8.06 7.25
N GLY A 98 32.99 8.22 6.54
CA GLY A 98 33.56 9.53 6.26
C GLY A 98 32.71 10.33 5.29
N THR A 99 32.40 9.74 4.11
CA THR A 99 31.61 10.36 3.05
C THR A 99 30.74 9.33 2.34
N ILE A 100 29.47 9.68 2.12
CA ILE A 100 28.52 8.90 1.32
C ILE A 100 28.09 9.78 0.14
N ASN A 101 28.48 9.39 -1.08
CA ASN A 101 28.10 10.05 -2.33
C ASN A 101 26.83 9.39 -2.89
N GLY A 102 25.72 9.50 -2.17
CA GLY A 102 24.43 8.89 -2.52
C GLY A 102 23.41 9.10 -1.43
N ASN A 103 22.29 8.38 -1.53
CA ASN A 103 21.23 8.40 -0.54
C ASN A 103 21.39 7.27 0.48
N VAL A 104 20.85 7.47 1.65
CA VAL A 104 20.85 6.50 2.75
C VAL A 104 19.41 6.12 3.10
N PHE A 105 19.08 4.84 3.03
CA PHE A 105 17.79 4.27 3.39
C PHE A 105 17.99 3.27 4.52
N VAL A 106 17.40 3.55 5.68
CA VAL A 106 17.63 2.74 6.89
C VAL A 106 16.30 2.43 7.57
N ILE A 107 16.13 1.17 7.92
CA ILE A 107 15.03 0.71 8.78
C ILE A 107 15.65 -0.06 9.95
N GLY A 108 15.42 0.40 11.16
CA GLY A 108 16.03 -0.23 12.35
C GLY A 108 15.35 0.11 13.65
N GLU A 109 15.84 -0.45 14.73
CA GLU A 109 15.38 -0.10 16.08
C GLU A 109 16.23 1.08 16.61
N ASP A 110 17.54 0.89 16.72
CA ASP A 110 18.48 1.91 17.12
C ASP A 110 19.39 2.29 15.93
N VAL A 111 19.21 3.49 15.41
CA VAL A 111 19.90 3.96 14.21
C VAL A 111 20.76 5.19 14.52
N THR A 112 22.05 5.10 14.26
CA THR A 112 22.96 6.25 14.31
C THR A 112 23.63 6.45 12.95
N ILE A 113 23.53 7.67 12.41
CA ILE A 113 24.10 8.04 11.11
C ILE A 113 25.10 9.17 11.28
N LYS A 114 26.37 8.89 10.96
CA LYS A 114 27.49 9.85 11.04
C LYS A 114 28.13 10.06 9.68
N GLY A 115 28.85 11.18 9.54
CA GLY A 115 29.63 11.50 8.36
C GLY A 115 29.03 12.59 7.50
N SER A 116 29.50 12.70 6.25
CA SER A 116 28.98 13.65 5.25
C SER A 116 28.23 12.92 4.17
N ILE A 117 26.97 13.30 3.94
CA ILE A 117 26.07 12.64 3.00
C ILE A 117 25.68 13.64 1.92
N SER A 118 26.06 13.36 0.67
CA SER A 118 25.74 14.26 -0.46
C SER A 118 24.30 14.14 -0.95
N GLY A 119 23.60 13.07 -0.58
CA GLY A 119 22.21 12.81 -0.90
C GLY A 119 21.26 13.07 0.27
N SER A 120 20.14 12.37 0.26
CA SER A 120 19.11 12.41 1.30
C SER A 120 19.18 11.19 2.20
N VAL A 121 18.75 11.35 3.45
CA VAL A 121 18.58 10.28 4.43
C VAL A 121 17.09 10.00 4.60
N TYR A 122 16.74 8.73 4.53
CA TYR A 122 15.41 8.18 4.81
C TYR A 122 15.55 7.18 5.94
N VAL A 123 15.02 7.50 7.10
CA VAL A 123 15.17 6.66 8.31
C VAL A 123 13.81 6.35 8.92
N ILE A 124 13.59 5.07 9.21
CA ILE A 124 12.49 4.57 10.02
C ILE A 124 13.10 3.82 11.19
N ALA A 125 12.86 4.30 12.42
CA ALA A 125 13.50 3.70 13.60
C ALA A 125 12.68 3.94 14.87
N ARG A 126 12.95 3.19 15.94
CA ARG A 126 12.52 3.59 17.26
C ARG A 126 13.35 4.81 17.72
N ASP A 127 14.66 4.70 17.68
CA ASP A 127 15.61 5.75 18.05
C ASP A 127 16.49 6.12 16.85
N ALA A 128 16.28 7.30 16.28
CA ALA A 128 17.05 7.83 15.15
C ALA A 128 17.96 8.97 15.57
N LYS A 129 19.26 8.79 15.47
CA LYS A 129 20.25 9.82 15.74
C LYS A 129 21.03 10.21 14.49
N ILE A 130 20.90 11.45 14.07
CA ILE A 130 21.58 12.02 12.91
C ILE A 130 22.74 12.87 13.41
N GLU A 131 23.98 12.38 13.24
CA GLU A 131 25.24 13.05 13.61
C GLU A 131 26.05 13.39 12.35
N THR A 132 25.43 14.03 11.39
CA THR A 132 26.04 14.29 10.08
C THR A 132 26.67 15.68 10.01
N ASN A 133 27.94 15.79 9.56
CA ASN A 133 28.54 17.08 9.30
C ASN A 133 27.72 17.88 8.26
N THR A 134 27.26 17.18 7.20
CA THR A 134 26.36 17.74 6.18
C THR A 134 25.47 16.63 5.62
N VAL A 135 24.23 16.96 5.38
CA VAL A 135 23.27 16.14 4.67
C VAL A 135 22.30 17.03 3.89
N ASN A 136 21.86 16.61 2.71
CA ASN A 136 20.95 17.44 1.93
C ASN A 136 19.57 17.54 2.57
N THR A 137 18.85 16.43 2.65
CA THR A 137 17.49 16.35 3.23
C THR A 137 17.40 15.12 4.12
N VAL A 138 16.68 15.23 5.20
CA VAL A 138 16.38 14.11 6.10
C VAL A 138 14.89 13.93 6.21
N TYR A 139 14.44 12.71 5.95
CA TYR A 139 13.10 12.22 6.20
C TYR A 139 13.16 11.20 7.32
N ALA A 140 12.60 11.51 8.46
CA ALA A 140 12.66 10.66 9.64
C ALA A 140 11.28 10.31 10.17
N LEU A 141 11.08 9.02 10.42
CA LEU A 141 9.95 8.48 11.11
C LEU A 141 10.47 7.69 12.30
N ALA A 142 10.21 8.19 13.53
CA ALA A 142 10.79 7.58 14.71
C ALA A 142 9.92 7.78 15.95
N GLU A 143 10.17 6.98 16.99
CA GLU A 143 9.68 7.32 18.31
C GLU A 143 10.50 8.51 18.88
N ASN A 144 11.82 8.42 18.81
CA ASN A 144 12.73 9.49 19.23
C ASN A 144 13.65 9.85 18.06
N ALA A 145 13.61 11.10 17.60
CA ALA A 145 14.50 11.62 16.57
C ALA A 145 15.41 12.68 17.18
N THR A 146 16.72 12.58 16.92
CA THR A 146 17.72 13.54 17.37
C THR A 146 18.55 14.02 16.19
N LEU A 147 18.57 15.31 15.95
CA LEU A 147 19.57 15.98 15.13
C LEU A 147 20.71 16.44 16.06
N ALA A 148 21.82 15.72 16.06
CA ALA A 148 22.90 15.93 17.03
C ALA A 148 23.64 17.26 16.83
N GLU A 149 24.38 17.69 17.84
CA GLU A 149 25.26 18.86 17.80
C GLU A 149 26.26 18.77 16.62
N ASN A 150 26.54 19.88 15.98
CA ASN A 150 27.34 19.97 14.76
C ASN A 150 26.76 19.33 13.49
N SER A 151 25.56 18.81 13.58
CA SER A 151 24.83 18.33 12.38
C SER A 151 24.25 19.49 11.59
N ASN A 152 24.31 19.38 10.25
CA ASN A 152 23.85 20.42 9.37
C ASN A 152 23.00 19.84 8.24
N VAL A 153 21.68 20.09 8.28
CA VAL A 153 20.75 19.76 7.20
C VAL A 153 20.66 20.95 6.25
N ILE A 154 21.12 20.76 5.00
CA ILE A 154 21.23 21.85 4.01
C ILE A 154 19.86 22.28 3.50
N PHE A 155 18.97 21.33 3.25
CA PHE A 155 17.63 21.60 2.72
C PHE A 155 16.56 21.35 3.78
N ASP A 156 15.87 20.23 3.72
CA ASP A 156 14.66 19.99 4.48
C ASP A 156 14.89 18.92 5.57
N PHE A 157 14.31 19.15 6.71
CA PHE A 157 14.22 18.18 7.80
C PHE A 157 12.75 17.90 8.06
N ASP A 158 12.27 16.81 7.47
CA ASP A 158 10.89 16.37 7.56
C ASP A 158 10.80 15.21 8.57
N VAL A 159 10.09 15.40 9.67
CA VAL A 159 10.12 14.47 10.81
C VAL A 159 8.71 14.20 11.33
N ILE A 160 8.44 12.93 11.56
CA ILE A 160 7.32 12.48 12.40
C ILE A 160 7.90 11.69 13.57
N ALA A 161 7.65 12.14 14.79
CA ALA A 161 8.19 11.48 15.98
C ALA A 161 7.34 11.76 17.22
N LYS A 162 7.46 10.92 18.26
CA LYS A 162 6.96 11.28 19.58
C LYS A 162 7.81 12.42 20.16
N LYS A 163 9.13 12.28 20.11
CA LYS A 163 10.07 13.28 20.59
C LYS A 163 11.05 13.67 19.49
N LEU A 164 11.20 14.96 19.25
CA LEU A 164 12.22 15.53 18.39
C LEU A 164 13.15 16.43 19.20
N ASP A 165 14.44 16.09 19.21
CA ASP A 165 15.52 16.88 19.83
C ASP A 165 16.41 17.47 18.73
N ILE A 166 16.44 18.80 18.62
CA ILE A 166 17.24 19.52 17.63
C ILE A 166 18.40 20.21 18.35
N GLN A 167 19.61 19.67 18.17
CA GLN A 167 20.86 20.22 18.70
C GLN A 167 21.72 20.85 17.60
N GLY A 168 21.49 20.48 16.34
CA GLY A 168 22.16 20.95 15.14
C GLY A 168 21.36 21.98 14.36
N ASN A 169 21.74 22.20 13.10
CA ASN A 169 21.20 23.27 12.24
C ASN A 169 20.34 22.71 11.11
N VAL A 170 19.26 23.43 10.78
CA VAL A 170 18.38 23.16 9.64
C VAL A 170 18.31 24.41 8.77
N ASN A 171 18.91 24.39 7.56
CA ASN A 171 19.13 25.62 6.81
C ASN A 171 17.91 26.08 5.99
N ARG A 172 17.05 25.17 5.51
CA ARG A 172 15.93 25.57 4.65
C ARG A 172 14.57 25.40 5.32
N MET A 173 14.13 24.16 5.52
CA MET A 173 12.79 23.91 6.05
C MET A 173 12.83 22.84 7.17
N LEU A 174 12.12 23.15 8.25
CA LEU A 174 11.78 22.19 9.29
C LEU A 174 10.26 21.94 9.23
N ASN A 175 9.89 20.73 8.84
CA ASN A 175 8.50 20.27 8.92
C ASN A 175 8.44 19.11 9.91
N ALA A 176 7.68 19.25 10.97
CA ALA A 176 7.58 18.20 11.96
C ALA A 176 6.16 18.02 12.49
N ALA A 177 5.80 16.76 12.76
CA ALA A 177 4.64 16.38 13.54
C ALA A 177 5.14 15.57 14.76
N VAL A 178 5.00 16.13 15.96
CA VAL A 178 5.62 15.57 17.17
C VAL A 178 4.76 15.75 18.40
N ASP A 179 4.96 14.93 19.42
CA ASP A 179 4.39 15.22 20.73
C ASP A 179 5.24 16.24 21.47
N ILE A 180 6.56 16.04 21.49
CA ILE A 180 7.52 16.88 22.22
C ILE A 180 8.58 17.41 21.25
N LEU A 181 8.74 18.72 21.21
CA LEU A 181 9.84 19.39 20.52
C LEU A 181 10.80 20.02 21.54
N GLU A 182 12.07 19.65 21.47
CA GLU A 182 13.13 20.22 22.27
C GLU A 182 14.21 20.81 21.36
N ILE A 183 14.59 22.08 21.60
CA ILE A 183 15.65 22.76 20.86
C ILE A 183 16.78 23.11 21.80
N ALA A 184 17.92 22.48 21.60
CA ALA A 184 19.08 22.65 22.45
C ALA A 184 19.71 24.07 22.28
N GLN A 185 20.49 24.47 23.27
CA GLN A 185 21.24 25.75 23.23
C GLN A 185 22.36 25.74 22.16
N THR A 186 22.77 24.55 21.73
CA THR A 186 23.77 24.33 20.69
C THR A 186 23.28 24.59 19.27
N ALA A 187 21.97 24.52 19.03
CA ALA A 187 21.40 24.90 17.75
C ALA A 187 21.61 26.39 17.47
N GLU A 188 22.09 26.72 16.29
CA GLU A 188 22.37 28.10 15.90
C GLU A 188 21.38 28.64 14.90
N TYR A 189 20.81 27.79 14.03
CA TYR A 189 19.93 28.19 12.96
C TYR A 189 18.86 27.14 12.64
N ILE A 190 17.61 27.59 12.57
CA ILE A 190 16.48 26.83 12.04
C ILE A 190 15.77 27.71 11.01
N GLY A 191 15.62 27.21 9.79
CA GLY A 191 14.99 27.90 8.69
C GLY A 191 13.48 28.07 8.85
N LYS A 192 12.77 28.07 7.73
CA LYS A 192 11.29 28.15 7.71
C LYS A 192 10.67 26.77 7.97
N GLY A 193 9.38 26.72 8.09
CA GLY A 193 8.65 25.45 8.09
C GLY A 193 7.37 25.47 8.89
N LYS A 194 6.89 24.27 9.19
CA LYS A 194 5.69 24.07 10.01
C LYS A 194 5.92 22.94 10.98
N VAL A 195 5.68 23.19 12.25
CA VAL A 195 5.72 22.15 13.28
C VAL A 195 4.37 22.07 13.96
N VAL A 196 3.78 20.89 13.88
CA VAL A 196 2.56 20.53 14.61
C VAL A 196 3.00 19.73 15.86
N TYR A 197 2.56 20.14 17.04
CA TYR A 197 2.90 19.43 18.28
C TYR A 197 1.69 19.33 19.22
N THR A 198 1.66 18.26 20.00
CA THR A 198 0.55 17.99 20.93
C THR A 198 0.92 18.23 22.38
N GLY A 199 2.16 17.99 22.78
CA GLY A 199 2.66 18.15 24.14
C GLY A 199 3.38 19.47 24.36
N GLU A 200 4.70 19.42 24.46
CA GLU A 200 5.55 20.55 24.86
C GLU A 200 6.53 20.96 23.77
N CYS A 201 6.74 22.26 23.65
CA CYS A 201 7.82 22.85 22.86
C CYS A 201 8.74 23.62 23.81
N THR A 202 10.01 23.18 23.96
CA THR A 202 10.93 23.69 24.97
C THR A 202 12.29 24.01 24.37
N GLY A 203 13.12 24.74 25.16
CA GLY A 203 14.49 25.10 24.79
C GLY A 203 14.59 26.43 24.08
N LYS A 204 15.46 26.52 23.06
CA LYS A 204 15.80 27.76 22.32
C LYS A 204 14.75 28.08 21.24
N THR A 205 13.54 28.38 21.66
CA THR A 205 12.38 28.60 20.78
C THR A 205 12.43 29.89 19.95
N ASP A 206 13.34 30.81 20.28
CA ASP A 206 13.61 32.02 19.49
C ASP A 206 14.13 31.69 18.07
N LEU A 207 14.70 30.52 17.85
CA LEU A 207 15.08 30.05 16.51
C LEU A 207 13.90 29.69 15.63
N LEU A 208 12.69 29.59 16.21
CA LEU A 208 11.46 29.23 15.49
C LEU A 208 10.66 30.44 15.01
N ASP A 209 11.23 31.65 14.99
CA ASP A 209 10.55 32.88 14.55
C ASP A 209 9.97 32.79 13.14
N TYR A 210 10.54 31.97 12.27
CA TYR A 210 10.08 31.73 10.90
C TYR A 210 9.39 30.37 10.70
N VAL A 211 9.15 29.64 11.79
CA VAL A 211 8.45 28.34 11.77
C VAL A 211 7.04 28.54 12.27
N GLU A 212 6.06 28.08 11.49
CA GLU A 212 4.66 28.06 11.92
C GLU A 212 4.48 26.96 13.00
N LEU A 213 4.34 27.38 14.25
CA LEU A 213 4.06 26.48 15.37
C LEU A 213 2.55 26.29 15.55
N VAL A 214 2.08 25.08 15.42
CA VAL A 214 0.67 24.71 15.60
C VAL A 214 0.57 23.74 16.76
N LYS A 215 0.03 24.19 17.88
CA LYS A 215 -0.32 23.29 18.98
C LYS A 215 -1.73 22.74 18.72
N LYS A 216 -1.87 21.42 18.63
CA LYS A 216 -3.16 20.73 18.54
C LYS A 216 -3.41 19.93 19.80
N GLU A 217 -4.66 19.86 20.23
CA GLU A 217 -5.05 18.87 21.25
C GLU A 217 -5.15 17.49 20.59
N LYS A 218 -4.79 16.45 21.33
CA LYS A 218 -4.78 15.07 20.78
C LYS A 218 -6.16 14.66 20.25
N GLU A 219 -7.22 15.08 20.95
CA GLU A 219 -8.61 14.83 20.53
C GLU A 219 -8.99 15.53 19.21
N GLU A 220 -8.39 16.69 18.88
CA GLU A 220 -8.63 17.38 17.61
C GLU A 220 -7.97 16.65 16.44
N ILE A 221 -6.78 16.08 16.65
CA ILE A 221 -6.09 15.30 15.61
C ILE A 221 -6.88 14.03 15.31
N ASP A 222 -7.30 13.30 16.34
CA ASP A 222 -8.07 12.07 16.17
C ASP A 222 -9.38 12.31 15.40
N GLN A 223 -10.05 13.45 15.62
CA GLN A 223 -11.28 13.81 14.90
C GLN A 223 -11.04 14.23 13.45
N GLU A 224 -10.02 15.06 13.16
CA GLU A 224 -9.70 15.45 11.78
C GLU A 224 -9.33 14.24 10.93
N VAL A 225 -8.62 13.31 11.52
CA VAL A 225 -8.18 12.09 10.86
C VAL A 225 -9.34 11.14 10.60
N GLU A 226 -10.24 10.93 11.58
CA GLU A 226 -11.45 10.14 11.35
C GLU A 226 -12.30 10.74 10.24
N GLU A 227 -12.45 12.07 10.17
CA GLU A 227 -13.21 12.75 9.11
C GLU A 227 -12.55 12.59 7.74
N GLU A 228 -11.22 12.67 7.65
CA GLU A 228 -10.48 12.52 6.39
C GLU A 228 -10.57 11.08 5.86
N ILE A 229 -10.38 10.07 6.73
CA ILE A 229 -10.55 8.66 6.39
C ILE A 229 -11.97 8.37 5.91
N LEU A 230 -12.97 8.87 6.65
CA LEU A 230 -14.38 8.67 6.32
C LEU A 230 -14.70 9.30 4.95
N THR A 231 -14.14 10.47 4.66
CA THR A 231 -14.31 11.17 3.39
C THR A 231 -13.69 10.39 2.24
N ASP A 232 -12.48 9.87 2.41
CA ASP A 232 -11.78 9.06 1.40
C ASP A 232 -12.49 7.71 1.16
N GLU A 233 -12.97 7.05 2.22
CA GLU A 233 -13.76 5.83 2.07
C GLU A 233 -15.08 6.07 1.33
N ILE A 234 -15.80 7.13 1.66
CA ILE A 234 -17.03 7.53 0.98
C ILE A 234 -16.75 7.82 -0.50
N GLN A 235 -15.68 8.56 -0.80
CA GLN A 235 -15.29 8.87 -2.17
C GLN A 235 -14.94 7.60 -2.95
N ARG A 236 -14.19 6.67 -2.39
CA ARG A 236 -13.87 5.36 -3.00
C ARG A 236 -15.14 4.55 -3.26
N VAL A 237 -16.08 4.51 -2.31
CA VAL A 237 -17.36 3.82 -2.48
C VAL A 237 -18.17 4.44 -3.61
N LEU A 238 -18.25 5.77 -3.70
CA LEU A 238 -18.96 6.48 -4.77
C LEU A 238 -18.36 6.19 -6.15
N ILE A 239 -17.03 6.27 -6.29
CA ILE A 239 -16.32 5.94 -7.53
C ILE A 239 -16.61 4.50 -7.95
N ASN A 240 -16.57 3.56 -7.01
CA ASN A 240 -16.88 2.16 -7.27
C ASN A 240 -18.32 1.94 -7.73
N ILE A 241 -19.29 2.65 -7.15
CA ILE A 241 -20.70 2.58 -7.56
C ILE A 241 -20.90 3.14 -8.98
N VAL A 242 -20.26 4.27 -9.30
CA VAL A 242 -20.34 4.86 -10.65
C VAL A 242 -19.72 3.92 -11.69
N THR A 243 -18.53 3.39 -11.42
CA THR A 243 -17.84 2.45 -12.31
C THR A 243 -18.67 1.18 -12.52
N ALA A 244 -19.20 0.60 -11.43
CA ALA A 244 -20.05 -0.58 -11.51
C ALA A 244 -21.35 -0.31 -12.27
N SER A 245 -21.93 0.88 -12.14
CA SER A 245 -23.15 1.26 -12.87
C SER A 245 -22.94 1.23 -14.38
N ILE A 246 -21.79 1.71 -14.85
CA ILE A 246 -21.40 1.65 -16.26
C ILE A 246 -21.24 0.18 -16.71
N ILE A 247 -20.55 -0.64 -15.92
CA ILE A 247 -20.35 -2.06 -16.21
C ILE A 247 -21.70 -2.79 -16.23
N ILE A 248 -22.58 -2.56 -15.27
CA ILE A 248 -23.93 -3.15 -15.20
C ILE A 248 -24.74 -2.76 -16.43
N ALA A 249 -24.71 -1.50 -16.87
CA ALA A 249 -25.40 -1.05 -18.06
C ALA A 249 -24.89 -1.76 -19.34
N ILE A 250 -23.57 -1.89 -19.49
CA ILE A 250 -22.94 -2.61 -20.61
C ILE A 250 -23.34 -4.10 -20.58
N LEU A 251 -23.23 -4.74 -19.42
CA LEU A 251 -23.61 -6.15 -19.25
C LEU A 251 -25.11 -6.38 -19.57
N PHE A 252 -25.97 -5.46 -19.13
CA PHE A 252 -27.39 -5.53 -19.42
C PHE A 252 -27.65 -5.48 -20.93
N LEU A 253 -26.96 -4.61 -21.68
CA LEU A 253 -27.09 -4.55 -23.14
C LEU A 253 -26.64 -5.85 -23.83
N ILE A 254 -25.57 -6.50 -23.30
CA ILE A 254 -25.06 -7.77 -23.83
C ILE A 254 -26.02 -8.91 -23.56
N VAL A 255 -26.67 -8.91 -22.40
CA VAL A 255 -27.54 -10.01 -21.92
C VAL A 255 -29.02 -9.79 -22.29
N LYS A 256 -29.43 -8.58 -22.72
CA LYS A 256 -30.79 -8.15 -23.00
C LYS A 256 -31.59 -9.12 -23.94
N ASN A 257 -30.90 -9.80 -24.84
CA ASN A 257 -31.53 -10.70 -25.82
C ASN A 257 -31.64 -12.16 -25.35
N LYS A 258 -31.19 -12.48 -24.15
CA LYS A 258 -31.36 -13.81 -23.58
C LYS A 258 -32.66 -13.83 -22.78
N ASP A 259 -33.57 -14.72 -23.18
CA ASP A 259 -34.77 -15.00 -22.40
C ASP A 259 -34.33 -15.45 -20.99
N ILE A 260 -34.77 -14.66 -20.02
CA ILE A 260 -34.53 -14.97 -18.61
C ILE A 260 -35.44 -16.13 -18.29
N GLU A 261 -34.87 -17.34 -18.26
CA GLU A 261 -35.62 -18.50 -17.77
C GLU A 261 -36.14 -18.19 -16.37
N LYS A 262 -37.49 -18.09 -16.25
CA LYS A 262 -38.12 -17.93 -14.94
C LYS A 262 -37.75 -19.14 -14.09
N SER A 263 -36.89 -18.91 -13.11
CA SER A 263 -36.50 -19.94 -12.17
C SER A 263 -37.49 -19.96 -11.02
N GLU A 264 -38.13 -21.04 -10.79
CA GLU A 264 -39.05 -21.23 -9.65
C GLU A 264 -38.28 -21.37 -8.33
N ASP A 265 -36.99 -21.77 -8.39
CA ASP A 265 -36.12 -21.95 -7.20
C ASP A 265 -34.87 -21.09 -7.25
N TYR A 266 -34.96 -19.89 -6.66
CA TYR A 266 -33.84 -18.94 -6.53
C TYR A 266 -32.73 -19.47 -5.63
N GLY A 267 -33.04 -20.32 -4.63
CA GLY A 267 -32.04 -20.89 -3.72
C GLY A 267 -31.08 -21.81 -4.45
N SER A 268 -31.61 -22.66 -5.33
CA SER A 268 -30.81 -23.55 -6.18
C SER A 268 -29.95 -22.77 -7.17
N VAL A 269 -30.48 -21.69 -7.76
CA VAL A 269 -29.72 -20.82 -8.68
C VAL A 269 -28.53 -20.17 -7.99
N ILE A 270 -28.74 -19.64 -6.79
CA ILE A 270 -27.67 -19.00 -6.00
C ILE A 270 -26.63 -20.05 -5.56
N GLY A 271 -27.07 -21.18 -4.99
CA GLY A 271 -26.18 -22.23 -4.54
C GLY A 271 -25.31 -22.82 -5.67
N MET A 272 -25.93 -23.12 -6.82
CA MET A 272 -25.21 -23.59 -7.99
C MET A 272 -24.26 -22.52 -8.57
N GLY A 273 -24.65 -21.25 -8.51
CA GLY A 273 -23.80 -20.13 -8.90
C GLY A 273 -22.55 -20.02 -8.04
N ILE A 274 -22.71 -20.07 -6.71
CA ILE A 274 -21.58 -20.03 -5.77
C ILE A 274 -20.64 -21.23 -5.99
N PHE A 275 -21.20 -22.45 -6.15
CA PHE A 275 -20.40 -23.65 -6.38
C PHE A 275 -19.58 -23.56 -7.68
N LYS A 276 -20.20 -23.11 -8.78
CA LYS A 276 -19.50 -22.91 -10.07
C LYS A 276 -18.45 -21.80 -9.97
N GLY A 277 -18.75 -20.72 -9.24
CA GLY A 277 -17.81 -19.65 -8.99
C GLY A 277 -16.58 -20.12 -8.20
N LEU A 278 -16.80 -20.94 -7.17
CA LEU A 278 -15.70 -21.52 -6.39
C LEU A 278 -14.81 -22.42 -7.27
N LEU A 279 -15.45 -23.23 -8.11
CA LEU A 279 -14.74 -24.09 -9.06
C LEU A 279 -13.90 -23.26 -10.04
N PHE A 280 -14.43 -22.12 -10.52
CA PHE A 280 -13.73 -21.18 -11.41
C PHE A 280 -12.50 -20.57 -10.72
N VAL A 281 -12.65 -20.11 -9.48
CA VAL A 281 -11.56 -19.49 -8.71
C VAL A 281 -10.40 -20.47 -8.49
N ILE A 282 -10.69 -21.77 -8.32
CA ILE A 282 -9.65 -22.78 -8.09
C ILE A 282 -9.06 -23.28 -9.42
N LEU A 283 -9.89 -23.64 -10.39
CA LEU A 283 -9.42 -24.32 -11.60
C LEU A 283 -8.71 -23.38 -12.58
N VAL A 284 -9.17 -22.14 -12.74
CA VAL A 284 -8.58 -21.25 -13.75
C VAL A 284 -7.13 -20.89 -13.42
N PRO A 285 -6.77 -20.50 -12.19
CA PRO A 285 -5.36 -20.27 -11.85
C PRO A 285 -4.51 -21.54 -12.00
N LEU A 286 -4.98 -22.70 -11.54
CA LEU A 286 -4.25 -23.96 -11.65
C LEU A 286 -3.95 -24.31 -13.11
N ILE A 287 -4.95 -24.19 -14.00
CA ILE A 287 -4.75 -24.45 -15.43
C ILE A 287 -3.82 -23.42 -16.04
N SER A 288 -3.96 -22.14 -15.68
CA SER A 288 -3.10 -21.09 -16.18
C SER A 288 -1.63 -21.31 -15.79
N ILE A 289 -1.37 -21.65 -14.52
CA ILE A 289 -0.03 -21.98 -14.03
C ILE A 289 0.53 -23.23 -14.76
N ALA A 290 -0.26 -24.29 -14.91
CA ALA A 290 0.16 -25.50 -15.63
C ALA A 290 0.57 -25.18 -17.08
N LEU A 291 -0.13 -24.28 -17.76
CA LEU A 291 0.21 -23.83 -19.11
C LEU A 291 1.54 -23.06 -19.17
N LEU A 292 1.90 -22.32 -18.13
CA LEU A 292 3.16 -21.56 -18.06
C LEU A 292 4.41 -22.47 -18.07
N PHE A 293 4.28 -23.75 -17.72
CA PHE A 293 5.38 -24.73 -17.81
C PHE A 293 5.65 -25.22 -19.23
N THR A 294 4.83 -24.86 -20.20
CA THR A 294 5.03 -25.25 -21.60
C THR A 294 5.32 -24.04 -22.48
N ILE A 295 6.25 -24.18 -23.44
CA ILE A 295 6.67 -23.06 -24.32
C ILE A 295 5.47 -22.47 -25.09
N VAL A 296 4.58 -23.30 -25.62
CA VAL A 296 3.37 -22.87 -26.34
C VAL A 296 2.29 -22.38 -25.39
N GLY A 297 2.26 -22.91 -24.16
CA GLY A 297 1.25 -22.54 -23.17
C GLY A 297 1.51 -21.18 -22.48
N VAL A 298 2.75 -20.67 -22.49
CA VAL A 298 3.08 -19.37 -21.88
C VAL A 298 2.17 -18.23 -22.34
N PRO A 299 2.03 -17.93 -23.64
CA PRO A 299 1.15 -16.85 -24.08
C PRO A 299 -0.33 -17.12 -23.75
N ILE A 300 -0.77 -18.38 -23.79
CA ILE A 300 -2.16 -18.77 -23.47
C ILE A 300 -2.41 -18.63 -21.97
N GLY A 301 -1.47 -19.09 -21.14
CA GLY A 301 -1.55 -18.98 -19.68
C GLY A 301 -1.60 -17.54 -19.20
N LEU A 302 -0.73 -16.68 -19.74
CA LEU A 302 -0.75 -15.25 -19.44
C LEU A 302 -2.08 -14.60 -19.85
N PHE A 303 -2.59 -14.92 -21.03
CA PHE A 303 -3.88 -14.42 -21.49
C PHE A 303 -5.04 -14.89 -20.58
N MET A 304 -5.01 -16.16 -20.16
CA MET A 304 -5.99 -16.68 -19.19
C MET A 304 -5.94 -15.98 -17.84
N ILE A 305 -4.74 -15.65 -17.34
CA ILE A 305 -4.57 -14.88 -16.08
C ILE A 305 -5.20 -13.49 -16.22
N VAL A 306 -4.95 -12.79 -17.33
CA VAL A 306 -5.55 -11.48 -17.58
C VAL A 306 -7.08 -11.57 -17.61
N LEU A 307 -7.64 -12.55 -18.33
CA LEU A 307 -9.09 -12.77 -18.35
C LEU A 307 -9.66 -13.12 -16.97
N TYR A 308 -8.92 -13.87 -16.18
CA TYR A 308 -9.30 -14.21 -14.81
C TYR A 308 -9.40 -12.99 -13.92
N ILE A 309 -8.41 -12.09 -13.97
CA ILE A 309 -8.41 -10.82 -13.21
C ILE A 309 -9.61 -9.96 -13.64
N ILE A 310 -9.87 -9.85 -14.94
CA ILE A 310 -11.04 -9.12 -15.46
C ILE A 310 -12.34 -9.75 -14.94
N ALA A 311 -12.46 -11.07 -14.96
CA ALA A 311 -13.64 -11.79 -14.48
C ALA A 311 -13.88 -11.56 -12.97
N LEU A 312 -12.81 -11.57 -12.15
CA LEU A 312 -12.88 -11.22 -10.74
C LEU A 312 -13.39 -9.79 -10.53
N TYR A 313 -12.86 -8.84 -11.29
CA TYR A 313 -13.23 -7.43 -11.17
C TYR A 313 -14.72 -7.18 -11.49
N ILE A 314 -15.25 -7.80 -12.57
CA ILE A 314 -16.64 -7.61 -12.96
C ILE A 314 -17.62 -8.51 -12.21
N SER A 315 -17.15 -9.49 -11.44
CA SER A 315 -17.98 -10.51 -10.79
C SER A 315 -19.10 -9.94 -9.93
N MET A 316 -18.80 -8.93 -9.13
CA MET A 316 -19.80 -8.27 -8.28
C MET A 316 -20.89 -7.55 -9.10
N SER A 317 -20.52 -6.93 -10.22
CA SER A 317 -21.47 -6.29 -11.13
C SER A 317 -22.38 -7.32 -11.81
N VAL A 318 -21.83 -8.49 -12.17
CA VAL A 318 -22.59 -9.62 -12.73
C VAL A 318 -23.57 -10.19 -11.70
N ALA A 319 -23.12 -10.38 -10.44
CA ALA A 319 -23.98 -10.83 -9.35
C ALA A 319 -25.13 -9.85 -9.11
N SER A 320 -24.81 -8.56 -9.03
CA SER A 320 -25.80 -7.50 -8.84
C SER A 320 -26.83 -7.44 -9.97
N LEU A 321 -26.38 -7.61 -11.22
CA LEU A 321 -27.29 -7.66 -12.36
C LEU A 321 -28.22 -8.87 -12.28
N LYS A 322 -27.71 -10.05 -11.92
CA LYS A 322 -28.54 -11.26 -11.79
C LYS A 322 -29.56 -11.14 -10.66
N VAL A 323 -29.14 -10.61 -9.49
CA VAL A 323 -30.07 -10.35 -8.37
C VAL A 323 -31.07 -9.26 -8.74
N GLY A 324 -30.67 -8.20 -9.43
CA GLY A 324 -31.57 -7.17 -9.95
C GLY A 324 -32.62 -7.75 -10.92
N GLN A 325 -32.25 -8.72 -11.77
CA GLN A 325 -33.17 -9.47 -12.61
C GLN A 325 -34.18 -10.29 -11.78
N MET A 326 -33.70 -10.99 -10.74
CA MET A 326 -34.59 -11.77 -9.85
C MET A 326 -35.58 -10.88 -9.10
N ILE A 327 -35.18 -9.67 -8.71
CA ILE A 327 -36.07 -8.68 -8.08
C ILE A 327 -37.10 -8.18 -9.10
N TYR A 328 -36.64 -7.85 -10.31
CA TYR A 328 -37.51 -7.39 -11.40
C TYR A 328 -38.60 -8.39 -11.73
N GLU A 329 -38.29 -9.70 -11.80
CA GLU A 329 -39.24 -10.78 -12.09
C GLU A 329 -40.42 -10.85 -11.08
N LYS A 330 -40.17 -10.41 -9.83
CA LYS A 330 -41.19 -10.34 -8.78
C LYS A 330 -42.00 -9.04 -8.82
N THR A 331 -41.61 -8.09 -9.64
CA THR A 331 -42.22 -6.77 -9.70
C THR A 331 -43.09 -6.70 -10.95
N SER A 332 -44.30 -6.17 -10.85
CA SER A 332 -45.23 -6.01 -11.97
C SER A 332 -44.90 -4.86 -12.92
N CYS A 333 -43.60 -4.55 -13.10
CA CYS A 333 -43.14 -3.47 -13.96
C CYS A 333 -42.92 -3.98 -15.39
N GLU A 334 -43.43 -3.25 -16.40
CA GLU A 334 -43.24 -3.60 -17.80
C GLU A 334 -41.89 -3.19 -18.39
N ASN A 335 -41.25 -2.18 -17.79
CA ASN A 335 -40.02 -1.62 -18.33
C ASN A 335 -38.77 -2.40 -17.84
N LYS A 336 -38.18 -3.20 -18.73
CA LYS A 336 -36.95 -4.00 -18.45
C LYS A 336 -35.75 -3.14 -18.02
N ALA A 337 -35.68 -1.84 -18.34
CA ALA A 337 -34.60 -0.96 -17.92
C ALA A 337 -34.56 -0.75 -16.39
N ILE A 338 -35.66 -0.96 -15.68
CA ILE A 338 -35.72 -0.89 -14.21
C ILE A 338 -34.82 -1.95 -13.56
N THR A 339 -34.52 -3.04 -14.24
CA THR A 339 -33.54 -4.05 -13.81
C THR A 339 -32.19 -3.42 -13.50
N ILE A 340 -31.76 -2.41 -14.28
CA ILE A 340 -30.49 -1.72 -14.07
C ILE A 340 -30.50 -0.97 -12.72
N LEU A 341 -31.63 -0.28 -12.42
CA LEU A 341 -31.78 0.43 -11.15
C LEU A 341 -31.72 -0.53 -9.95
N PHE A 342 -32.41 -1.69 -10.04
CA PHE A 342 -32.33 -2.70 -8.99
C PHE A 342 -30.91 -3.25 -8.85
N ALA A 343 -30.21 -3.51 -9.95
CA ALA A 343 -28.84 -4.00 -9.94
C ALA A 343 -27.88 -2.98 -9.31
N ILE A 344 -27.99 -1.70 -9.64
CA ILE A 344 -27.20 -0.63 -9.02
C ILE A 344 -27.51 -0.54 -7.53
N GLY A 345 -28.77 -0.59 -7.14
CA GLY A 345 -29.17 -0.58 -5.73
C GLY A 345 -28.59 -1.76 -4.95
N VAL A 346 -28.63 -2.96 -5.51
CA VAL A 346 -28.01 -4.16 -4.91
C VAL A 346 -26.49 -3.99 -4.77
N TYR A 347 -25.83 -3.49 -5.81
CA TYR A 347 -24.38 -3.23 -5.75
C TYR A 347 -24.03 -2.20 -4.68
N ALA A 348 -24.74 -1.08 -4.63
CA ALA A 348 -24.56 -0.05 -3.61
C ALA A 348 -24.78 -0.61 -2.20
N ALA A 349 -25.83 -1.39 -1.99
CA ALA A 349 -26.10 -2.05 -0.71
C ALA A 349 -24.95 -2.97 -0.29
N THR A 350 -24.38 -3.77 -1.20
CA THR A 350 -23.23 -4.63 -0.87
C THR A 350 -21.99 -3.82 -0.50
N ARG A 351 -21.77 -2.65 -1.12
CA ARG A 351 -20.65 -1.76 -0.79
C ARG A 351 -20.83 -1.07 0.56
N LEU A 352 -22.02 -0.62 0.89
CA LEU A 352 -22.31 -0.04 2.21
C LEU A 352 -22.21 -1.08 3.34
N ILE A 353 -22.67 -2.30 3.09
CA ILE A 353 -22.54 -3.41 4.04
C ILE A 353 -21.08 -3.81 4.24
N ALA A 354 -20.22 -3.63 3.24
CA ALA A 354 -18.79 -3.93 3.32
C ALA A 354 -18.01 -3.05 4.31
N LEU A 355 -18.54 -1.88 4.66
CA LEU A 355 -17.97 -1.01 5.70
C LEU A 355 -18.06 -1.62 7.10
N ILE A 356 -18.87 -2.68 7.29
CA ILE A 356 -18.98 -3.34 8.59
C ILE A 356 -17.98 -4.50 8.65
N PRO A 357 -16.98 -4.47 9.55
CA PRO A 357 -16.04 -5.56 9.75
C PRO A 357 -16.80 -6.86 10.03
N PHE A 358 -16.27 -8.01 9.61
CA PHE A 358 -16.87 -9.35 9.65
C PHE A 358 -17.95 -9.67 8.61
N ILE A 359 -18.52 -8.70 7.90
CA ILE A 359 -19.52 -8.94 6.84
C ILE A 359 -18.84 -9.10 5.46
N SER A 360 -17.54 -8.85 5.36
CA SER A 360 -16.75 -9.00 4.13
C SER A 360 -16.85 -10.42 3.51
N LEU A 361 -17.10 -11.46 4.32
CA LEU A 361 -17.33 -12.83 3.86
C LEU A 361 -18.54 -12.91 2.91
N ILE A 362 -19.59 -12.14 3.18
CA ILE A 362 -20.80 -12.09 2.33
C ILE A 362 -20.44 -11.54 0.94
N ASN A 363 -19.55 -10.54 0.87
CA ASN A 363 -19.06 -10.00 -0.41
C ASN A 363 -18.28 -11.05 -1.22
N GLY A 364 -17.48 -11.89 -0.54
CA GLY A 364 -16.82 -13.03 -1.17
C GLY A 364 -17.80 -14.03 -1.80
N LEU A 365 -18.83 -14.42 -1.05
CA LEU A 365 -19.88 -15.31 -1.56
C LEU A 365 -20.67 -14.67 -2.71
N PHE A 366 -20.91 -13.37 -2.64
CA PHE A 366 -21.58 -12.62 -3.68
C PHE A 366 -20.74 -12.54 -4.97
N ALA A 367 -19.43 -12.34 -4.84
CA ALA A 367 -18.51 -12.40 -5.97
C ALA A 367 -18.44 -13.80 -6.60
N LEU A 368 -18.38 -14.87 -5.78
CA LEU A 368 -18.45 -16.25 -6.27
C LEU A 368 -19.75 -16.52 -7.05
N PHE A 369 -20.88 -16.03 -6.57
CA PHE A 369 -22.15 -16.12 -7.29
C PHE A 369 -22.07 -15.43 -8.66
N GLY A 370 -21.46 -14.25 -8.73
CA GLY A 370 -21.23 -13.51 -9.97
C GLY A 370 -20.37 -14.27 -10.96
N LEU A 371 -19.26 -14.87 -10.51
CA LEU A 371 -18.38 -15.69 -11.34
C LEU A 371 -19.13 -16.91 -11.90
N GLY A 372 -19.90 -17.60 -11.07
CA GLY A 372 -20.70 -18.74 -11.52
C GLY A 372 -21.78 -18.37 -12.55
N THR A 373 -22.40 -17.19 -12.38
CA THR A 373 -23.35 -16.63 -13.35
C THR A 373 -22.66 -16.28 -14.66
N LEU A 374 -21.46 -15.69 -14.61
CA LEU A 374 -20.66 -15.39 -15.79
C LEU A 374 -20.30 -16.66 -16.56
N MET A 375 -19.87 -17.71 -15.87
CA MET A 375 -19.64 -19.03 -16.47
C MET A 375 -20.89 -19.56 -17.18
N LYS A 376 -22.04 -19.52 -16.51
CA LYS A 376 -23.30 -19.97 -17.11
C LYS A 376 -23.55 -19.24 -18.43
N TRP A 377 -23.44 -17.91 -18.46
CA TRP A 377 -23.66 -17.12 -19.68
C TRP A 377 -22.66 -17.42 -20.81
N MET A 378 -21.39 -17.73 -20.48
CA MET A 378 -20.40 -18.10 -21.48
C MET A 378 -20.66 -19.45 -22.12
N PHE A 379 -21.07 -20.45 -21.32
CA PHE A 379 -21.28 -21.82 -21.81
C PHE A 379 -22.61 -22.02 -22.50
N GLU A 380 -23.69 -21.33 -22.08
CA GLU A 380 -24.99 -21.40 -22.77
C GLU A 380 -24.91 -20.88 -24.21
N LYS A 381 -24.17 -19.81 -24.46
CA LYS A 381 -23.93 -19.26 -25.81
C LYS A 381 -23.29 -20.29 -26.77
N LYS A 382 -22.54 -21.24 -26.22
CA LYS A 382 -21.86 -22.30 -26.99
C LYS A 382 -22.81 -23.43 -27.38
N LYS A 383 -23.85 -23.70 -26.56
CA LYS A 383 -24.81 -24.74 -26.79
C LYS A 383 -25.82 -24.35 -27.89
N GLU A 384 -26.37 -23.12 -27.83
CA GLU A 384 -27.25 -22.59 -28.88
C GLU A 384 -26.61 -22.59 -30.27
N LYS A 385 -25.30 -22.18 -30.36
CA LYS A 385 -24.60 -22.20 -31.65
C LYS A 385 -24.41 -23.61 -32.21
N LYS A 386 -24.29 -24.62 -31.36
CA LYS A 386 -24.08 -26.01 -31.76
C LYS A 386 -25.40 -26.64 -32.24
N ASP A 387 -26.50 -26.30 -31.58
CA ASP A 387 -27.84 -26.79 -31.93
C ASP A 387 -28.36 -26.17 -33.25
N ILE A 388 -27.97 -24.93 -33.58
CA ILE A 388 -28.27 -24.28 -34.87
C ILE A 388 -27.52 -24.97 -36.02
N ILE A 389 -26.24 -25.32 -35.83
CA ILE A 389 -25.43 -25.98 -36.89
C ILE A 389 -25.90 -27.40 -37.15
N VAL A 390 -26.36 -28.11 -36.12
CA VAL A 390 -26.87 -29.50 -36.27
C VAL A 390 -28.25 -29.54 -36.92
N ASN A 391 -29.05 -28.45 -36.88
CA ASN A 391 -30.34 -28.38 -37.53
C ASN A 391 -30.31 -27.83 -38.97
N GLU A 392 -29.15 -27.40 -39.45
CA GLU A 392 -28.89 -26.96 -40.82
C GLU A 392 -28.22 -28.03 -41.70
N GLU A 393 -27.77 -29.15 -41.12
CA GLU A 393 -27.34 -30.39 -41.82
C GLU A 393 -28.48 -31.43 -41.93
#